data_bec8ac4293d813e28d679b7553ccfb8a
#
_entry.id   bec8ac4293d813e28d679b7553ccfb8a
#
_cell.length_a   1.000
_cell.length_b   1.000
_cell.length_c   1.000
_cell.angle_alpha   90.00
_cell.angle_beta   90.00
_cell.angle_gamma   90.00
#
_symmetry.space_group_name_H-M   'P 1'
#
loop_
_entity.id
_entity.type
_entity.pdbx_description
1 polymer ?
#
loop_
_entity_poly.entity_id
_entity_poly.type
_entity_poly.pdbx_seq_one_letter_code
_entity_poly.pdbx_strand_id
1 'polypeptide(L)'
;LLIMILLGLEAYQVKRDRALLQHVVYVNGIRGKSTVTRMIAAGLKSGGWSVFCKTTGTVPRLIGTDGVERPLRRRGKANIREQARVMRMAVREHAQVLVIECMAVDPFLQEISQRKIVRSDIGVITNVRLDHTEEMGLTLEEICDSLSRTIPEHGILYTADTQFWGQMVRNAEKVGARVELSRPADDLPNFDFPENVALALAVCGELGVDREAALAGILSYQPDPYALSAFRLPQGALFINAMAVNDPKSTCMNYRRMAERLKLDGHKLILLINNRADRGYRAIHMAMVAHELQPEEVWITGGARGAVCREIKKRLPGTPVYSLGSEKEVPLDRTGSDTVIFAAGNLAGPGRSLIERVVGEGKRIVP
;
A
#
# COMPACT_ATOMS: atom_id res chain seq x y z
N LEU A 1 37.13 -15.72 8.37
CA LEU A 1 37.01 -15.34 9.78
C LEU A 1 36.34 -13.95 9.91
N LEU A 2 36.92 -12.88 9.29
CA LEU A 2 36.40 -11.50 9.42
C LEU A 2 34.92 -11.37 9.03
N ILE A 3 34.51 -11.97 7.90
CA ILE A 3 33.10 -11.95 7.44
C ILE A 3 32.18 -12.61 8.48
N MET A 4 32.58 -13.73 9.07
CA MET A 4 31.81 -14.42 10.11
C MET A 4 31.64 -13.55 11.36
N ILE A 5 32.69 -12.85 11.77
CA ILE A 5 32.66 -11.91 12.90
C ILE A 5 31.68 -10.75 12.59
N LEU A 6 31.78 -10.15 11.41
CA LEU A 6 30.88 -9.06 10.99
C LEU A 6 29.42 -9.50 10.95
N LEU A 7 29.11 -10.69 10.41
CA LEU A 7 27.75 -11.25 10.40
C LEU A 7 27.26 -11.54 11.82
N GLY A 8 28.12 -12.07 12.69
CA GLY A 8 27.81 -12.30 14.10
C GLY A 8 27.50 -11.00 14.85
N LEU A 9 28.29 -9.96 14.63
CA LEU A 9 28.04 -8.63 15.20
C LEU A 9 26.74 -8.01 14.69
N GLU A 10 26.44 -8.15 13.40
CA GLU A 10 25.17 -7.68 12.85
C GLU A 10 23.96 -8.40 13.48
N ALA A 11 24.03 -9.73 13.57
CA ALA A 11 22.98 -10.54 14.19
C ALA A 11 22.78 -10.18 15.68
N TYR A 12 23.88 -9.99 16.42
CA TYR A 12 23.84 -9.53 17.80
C TYR A 12 23.18 -8.15 17.94
N GLN A 13 23.56 -7.19 17.08
CA GLN A 13 22.97 -5.85 17.08
C GLN A 13 21.47 -5.89 16.81
N VAL A 14 21.02 -6.67 15.81
CA VAL A 14 19.59 -6.83 15.50
C VAL A 14 18.83 -7.39 16.70
N LYS A 15 19.37 -8.44 17.35
CA LYS A 15 18.77 -9.03 18.55
C LYS A 15 18.67 -8.04 19.70
N ARG A 16 19.72 -7.26 19.94
CA ARG A 16 19.78 -6.22 20.97
C ARG A 16 18.78 -5.10 20.68
N ASP A 17 18.77 -4.57 19.44
CA ASP A 17 17.90 -3.47 19.06
C ASP A 17 16.42 -3.91 19.16
N ARG A 18 16.10 -5.19 18.80
CA ARG A 18 14.75 -5.76 18.99
C ARG A 18 14.36 -5.83 20.48
N ALA A 19 15.28 -6.23 21.34
CA ALA A 19 14.99 -6.34 22.78
C ALA A 19 14.74 -5.00 23.49
N LEU A 20 15.14 -3.88 22.90
CA LEU A 20 14.91 -2.53 23.40
C LEU A 20 13.51 -1.97 23.00
N LEU A 21 12.80 -2.62 22.09
CA LEU A 21 11.43 -2.29 21.72
C LEU A 21 10.45 -3.13 22.54
N GLN A 22 9.45 -2.50 23.15
CA GLN A 22 8.43 -3.21 23.88
C GLN A 22 7.60 -4.09 22.93
N HIS A 23 7.14 -3.50 21.81
CA HIS A 23 6.36 -4.20 20.81
C HIS A 23 6.84 -3.90 19.38
N VAL A 24 6.69 -4.90 18.52
CA VAL A 24 6.92 -4.77 17.08
C VAL A 24 5.72 -5.32 16.34
N VAL A 25 5.06 -4.47 15.57
CA VAL A 25 3.93 -4.82 14.70
C VAL A 25 4.42 -4.93 13.26
N TYR A 26 4.23 -6.09 12.64
CA TYR A 26 4.66 -6.38 11.27
C TYR A 26 3.47 -6.53 10.33
N VAL A 27 3.31 -5.59 9.41
CA VAL A 27 2.13 -5.52 8.52
C VAL A 27 2.49 -6.07 7.15
N ASN A 28 1.80 -7.13 6.73
CA ASN A 28 1.90 -7.77 5.42
C ASN A 28 0.52 -7.87 4.74
N GLY A 29 0.47 -8.49 3.56
CA GLY A 29 -0.71 -8.63 2.73
C GLY A 29 -0.52 -8.08 1.32
N ILE A 30 -1.50 -8.20 0.46
CA ILE A 30 -1.35 -7.74 -0.93
C ILE A 30 -1.69 -6.26 -1.06
N ARG A 31 -2.82 -5.82 -0.52
CA ARG A 31 -3.29 -4.41 -0.60
C ARG A 31 -3.54 -3.83 0.80
N GLY A 32 -3.43 -2.51 0.91
CA GLY A 32 -3.73 -1.79 2.15
C GLY A 32 -2.62 -1.77 3.20
N LYS A 33 -1.48 -2.44 2.99
CA LYS A 33 -0.36 -2.49 3.95
C LYS A 33 0.04 -1.13 4.50
N SER A 34 0.40 -0.19 3.62
CA SER A 34 0.86 1.15 4.03
C SER A 34 -0.22 1.93 4.78
N THR A 35 -1.48 1.79 4.37
CA THR A 35 -2.63 2.42 5.02
C THR A 35 -2.81 1.88 6.44
N VAL A 36 -2.87 0.54 6.58
CA VAL A 36 -3.02 -0.11 7.89
C VAL A 36 -1.84 0.20 8.81
N THR A 37 -0.60 0.17 8.28
CA THR A 37 0.61 0.54 9.03
C THR A 37 0.52 1.96 9.60
N ARG A 38 0.04 2.93 8.80
CA ARG A 38 -0.14 4.32 9.22
C ARG A 38 -1.30 4.48 10.22
N MET A 39 -2.42 3.80 9.99
CA MET A 39 -3.57 3.81 10.90
C MET A 39 -3.21 3.25 12.28
N ILE A 40 -2.51 2.10 12.32
CA ILE A 40 -2.02 1.52 13.58
C ILE A 40 -1.11 2.52 14.30
N ALA A 41 -0.13 3.09 13.60
CA ALA A 41 0.79 4.04 14.20
C ALA A 41 0.07 5.28 14.76
N ALA A 42 -0.92 5.81 14.04
CA ALA A 42 -1.70 6.97 14.48
C ALA A 42 -2.60 6.64 15.69
N GLY A 43 -3.28 5.48 15.66
CA GLY A 43 -4.11 5.01 16.77
C GLY A 43 -3.30 4.77 18.04
N LEU A 44 -2.14 4.11 17.95
CA LEU A 44 -1.24 3.88 19.09
C LEU A 44 -0.70 5.20 19.66
N LYS A 45 -0.33 6.16 18.81
CA LYS A 45 0.12 7.50 19.24
C LYS A 45 -0.98 8.24 20.00
N SER A 46 -2.22 8.18 19.52
CA SER A 46 -3.37 8.77 20.20
C SER A 46 -3.62 8.15 21.58
N GLY A 47 -3.27 6.87 21.75
CA GLY A 47 -3.27 6.16 23.03
C GLY A 47 -2.04 6.41 23.93
N GLY A 48 -1.15 7.34 23.55
CA GLY A 48 0.01 7.73 24.36
C GLY A 48 1.29 6.92 24.13
N TRP A 49 1.31 5.98 23.17
CA TRP A 49 2.52 5.23 22.83
C TRP A 49 3.55 6.06 22.04
N SER A 50 4.84 5.90 22.36
CA SER A 50 5.94 6.39 21.52
C SER A 50 6.14 5.44 20.35
N VAL A 51 5.68 5.83 19.16
CA VAL A 51 5.62 4.96 17.96
C VAL A 51 6.57 5.44 16.88
N PHE A 52 7.40 4.54 16.38
CA PHE A 52 8.12 4.72 15.12
C PHE A 52 7.46 3.88 14.03
N CYS A 53 7.23 4.46 12.86
CA CYS A 53 6.52 3.79 11.78
C CYS A 53 7.31 3.82 10.48
N LYS A 54 7.29 2.70 9.74
CA LYS A 54 7.89 2.61 8.40
C LYS A 54 6.92 1.99 7.41
N THR A 55 6.69 2.70 6.30
CA THR A 55 5.95 2.19 5.14
C THR A 55 6.88 1.91 3.95
N THR A 56 6.46 1.00 3.07
CA THR A 56 7.26 0.62 1.89
C THR A 56 6.76 1.22 0.60
N GLY A 57 5.50 1.49 0.45
CA GLY A 57 4.83 2.10 -0.70
C GLY A 57 5.67 2.38 -1.95
N THR A 58 5.23 3.27 -2.81
CA THR A 58 6.03 3.71 -3.98
C THR A 58 7.30 4.46 -3.56
N VAL A 59 7.21 5.23 -2.49
CA VAL A 59 8.34 5.89 -1.82
C VAL A 59 8.32 5.44 -0.37
N PRO A 60 9.35 4.72 0.10
CA PRO A 60 9.41 4.31 1.49
C PRO A 60 9.49 5.54 2.40
N ARG A 61 8.67 5.53 3.45
CA ARG A 61 8.54 6.63 4.40
C ARG A 61 8.82 6.16 5.82
N LEU A 62 9.36 7.06 6.61
CA LEU A 62 9.52 6.93 8.05
C LEU A 62 8.67 8.01 8.72
N ILE A 63 7.92 7.62 9.74
CA ILE A 63 7.22 8.56 10.62
C ILE A 63 7.85 8.38 12.00
N GLY A 64 8.59 9.39 12.44
CA GLY A 64 9.31 9.37 13.70
C GLY A 64 8.39 9.42 14.93
N THR A 65 8.98 9.25 16.10
CA THR A 65 8.26 9.40 17.37
C THR A 65 7.69 10.81 17.55
N ASP A 66 8.32 11.81 16.94
CA ASP A 66 7.86 13.20 16.83
C ASP A 66 6.64 13.40 15.91
N GLY A 67 6.22 12.37 15.16
CA GLY A 67 5.15 12.44 14.17
C GLY A 67 5.57 12.98 12.80
N VAL A 68 6.81 13.41 12.64
CA VAL A 68 7.29 13.98 11.37
C VAL A 68 7.58 12.88 10.37
N GLU A 69 6.98 13.00 9.19
CA GLU A 69 7.21 12.09 8.08
C GLU A 69 8.44 12.49 7.27
N ARG A 70 9.32 11.52 7.01
CA ARG A 70 10.56 11.69 6.27
C ARG A 70 10.72 10.59 5.22
N PRO A 71 11.28 10.88 4.02
CA PRO A 71 11.57 9.83 3.04
C PRO A 71 12.74 8.95 3.54
N LEU A 72 12.60 7.64 3.40
CA LEU A 72 13.71 6.73 3.64
C LEU A 72 14.64 6.71 2.41
N ARG A 73 15.79 7.35 2.53
CA ARG A 73 16.80 7.38 1.45
C ARG A 73 17.51 6.02 1.33
N ARG A 74 17.40 5.40 0.17
CA ARG A 74 18.11 4.17 -0.20
C ARG A 74 19.37 4.51 -0.98
N ARG A 75 20.47 3.81 -0.68
CA ARG A 75 21.74 3.90 -1.43
C ARG A 75 21.84 2.83 -2.53
N GLY A 76 20.75 2.14 -2.87
CA GLY A 76 20.70 1.04 -3.82
C GLY A 76 19.31 0.45 -3.95
N LYS A 77 19.22 -0.78 -4.49
CA LYS A 77 17.96 -1.52 -4.59
C LYS A 77 17.38 -1.82 -3.21
N ALA A 78 16.06 -2.00 -3.13
CA ALA A 78 15.37 -2.45 -1.93
C ALA A 78 15.96 -3.78 -1.43
N ASN A 79 16.22 -3.88 -0.12
CA ASN A 79 16.80 -5.06 0.50
C ASN A 79 16.23 -5.22 1.92
N ILE A 80 15.91 -6.44 2.35
CA ILE A 80 15.32 -6.73 3.67
C ILE A 80 16.20 -6.28 4.85
N ARG A 81 17.50 -6.12 4.67
CA ARG A 81 18.40 -5.54 5.70
C ARG A 81 18.03 -4.10 6.07
N GLU A 82 17.26 -3.42 5.22
CA GLU A 82 16.65 -2.11 5.52
C GLU A 82 15.82 -2.17 6.82
N GLN A 83 15.14 -3.30 7.09
CA GLN A 83 14.33 -3.49 8.30
C GLN A 83 15.20 -3.41 9.58
N ALA A 84 16.39 -3.99 9.58
CA ALA A 84 17.33 -3.88 10.71
C ALA A 84 17.80 -2.43 10.93
N ARG A 85 18.06 -1.69 9.84
CA ARG A 85 18.41 -0.27 9.92
C ARG A 85 17.25 0.56 10.50
N VAL A 86 16.03 0.29 10.07
CA VAL A 86 14.82 0.98 10.56
C VAL A 86 14.61 0.70 12.06
N MET A 87 14.76 -0.56 12.49
CA MET A 87 14.68 -0.92 13.90
C MET A 87 15.68 -0.14 14.75
N ARG A 88 16.94 -0.04 14.28
CA ARG A 88 17.96 0.78 14.96
C ARG A 88 17.60 2.25 15.04
N MET A 89 16.93 2.80 14.01
CA MET A 89 16.44 4.18 14.03
C MET A 89 15.34 4.36 15.06
N ALA A 90 14.39 3.43 15.15
CA ALA A 90 13.33 3.42 16.15
C ALA A 90 13.91 3.41 17.59
N VAL A 91 14.89 2.55 17.84
CA VAL A 91 15.58 2.50 19.14
C VAL A 91 16.27 3.82 19.48
N ARG A 92 16.92 4.46 18.50
CA ARG A 92 17.59 5.75 18.70
C ARG A 92 16.62 6.89 19.00
N GLU A 93 15.40 6.81 18.50
CA GLU A 93 14.32 7.75 18.79
C GLU A 93 13.50 7.35 20.01
N HIS A 94 13.98 6.38 20.82
CA HIS A 94 13.33 5.89 22.04
C HIS A 94 11.86 5.45 21.82
N ALA A 95 11.60 4.82 20.66
CA ALA A 95 10.28 4.26 20.39
C ALA A 95 10.00 3.08 21.31
N GLN A 96 8.79 3.01 21.84
CA GLN A 96 8.27 1.86 22.57
C GLN A 96 7.73 0.81 21.60
N VAL A 97 7.07 1.27 20.54
CA VAL A 97 6.47 0.42 19.50
C VAL A 97 7.05 0.75 18.13
N LEU A 98 7.46 -0.29 17.39
CA LEU A 98 7.80 -0.20 15.97
C LEU A 98 6.66 -0.80 15.15
N VAL A 99 6.02 0.00 14.31
CA VAL A 99 5.05 -0.47 13.30
C VAL A 99 5.73 -0.47 11.95
N ILE A 100 5.93 -1.64 11.36
CA ILE A 100 6.76 -1.78 10.17
C ILE A 100 6.06 -2.60 9.08
N GLU A 101 6.03 -2.07 7.86
CA GLU A 101 5.46 -2.74 6.70
C GLU A 101 6.44 -3.73 6.07
N CYS A 102 5.96 -4.93 5.72
CA CYS A 102 6.73 -5.92 4.99
C CYS A 102 7.09 -5.42 3.59
N MET A 103 8.36 -5.55 3.24
CA MET A 103 8.88 -5.15 1.92
C MET A 103 9.27 -6.32 1.05
N ALA A 104 9.32 -7.52 1.59
CA ALA A 104 9.69 -8.72 0.88
C ALA A 104 8.47 -9.27 0.11
N VAL A 105 8.70 -9.67 -1.13
CA VAL A 105 7.72 -10.37 -1.96
C VAL A 105 8.00 -11.88 -1.94
N ASP A 106 9.26 -12.24 -2.12
CA ASP A 106 9.73 -13.64 -2.08
C ASP A 106 9.44 -14.29 -0.71
N PRO A 107 8.82 -15.50 -0.65
CA PRO A 107 8.43 -16.16 0.59
C PRO A 107 9.59 -16.44 1.54
N PHE A 108 10.76 -16.81 1.00
CA PHE A 108 11.95 -17.06 1.81
C PHE A 108 12.48 -15.77 2.44
N LEU A 109 12.47 -14.67 1.69
CA LEU A 109 12.84 -13.36 2.23
C LEU A 109 11.82 -12.83 3.25
N GLN A 110 10.53 -13.14 3.10
CA GLN A 110 9.50 -12.84 4.10
C GLN A 110 9.81 -13.58 5.41
N GLU A 111 10.09 -14.88 5.34
CA GLU A 111 10.44 -15.69 6.50
C GLU A 111 11.71 -15.21 7.19
N ILE A 112 12.79 -14.95 6.43
CA ILE A 112 14.03 -14.39 7.00
C ILE A 112 13.78 -13.04 7.64
N SER A 113 13.01 -12.17 6.98
CA SER A 113 12.67 -10.85 7.53
C SER A 113 11.97 -11.00 8.88
N GLN A 114 10.96 -11.87 8.97
CA GLN A 114 10.25 -12.12 10.23
C GLN A 114 11.13 -12.77 11.29
N ARG A 115 11.74 -13.93 10.98
CA ARG A 115 12.41 -14.77 11.99
C ARG A 115 13.77 -14.25 12.43
N LYS A 116 14.50 -13.54 11.57
CA LYS A 116 15.88 -13.13 11.83
C LYS A 116 16.04 -11.64 12.05
N ILE A 117 15.14 -10.80 11.54
CA ILE A 117 15.30 -9.35 11.58
C ILE A 117 14.21 -8.70 12.43
N VAL A 118 12.96 -8.75 11.99
CA VAL A 118 11.85 -8.00 12.61
C VAL A 118 11.41 -8.64 13.93
N ARG A 119 11.21 -9.95 13.95
CA ARG A 119 10.81 -10.74 15.11
C ARG A 119 9.63 -10.10 15.84
N SER A 120 8.56 -9.84 15.09
CA SER A 120 7.38 -9.16 15.61
C SER A 120 6.64 -10.01 16.66
N ASP A 121 5.94 -9.33 17.55
CA ASP A 121 5.00 -9.93 18.51
C ASP A 121 3.60 -9.99 17.90
N ILE A 122 3.28 -8.97 17.10
CA ILE A 122 1.99 -8.81 16.45
C ILE A 122 2.20 -8.80 14.93
N GLY A 123 1.54 -9.72 14.24
CA GLY A 123 1.46 -9.77 12.79
C GLY A 123 0.13 -9.21 12.29
N VAL A 124 0.13 -8.62 11.11
CA VAL A 124 -1.10 -8.25 10.39
C VAL A 124 -0.99 -8.76 8.97
N ILE A 125 -1.98 -9.49 8.48
CA ILE A 125 -2.16 -9.82 7.06
C ILE A 125 -3.47 -9.18 6.60
N THR A 126 -3.36 -8.14 5.76
CA THR A 126 -4.52 -7.33 5.37
C THR A 126 -5.50 -8.09 4.49
N ASN A 127 -5.00 -8.78 3.48
CA ASN A 127 -5.78 -9.60 2.56
C ASN A 127 -4.89 -10.50 1.69
N VAL A 128 -5.51 -11.51 1.08
CA VAL A 128 -4.93 -12.41 0.06
C VAL A 128 -5.59 -12.11 -1.28
N ARG A 129 -4.81 -11.74 -2.30
CA ARG A 129 -5.28 -11.45 -3.66
C ARG A 129 -4.24 -11.89 -4.68
N LEU A 130 -4.65 -12.07 -5.94
CA LEU A 130 -3.72 -12.37 -7.01
C LEU A 130 -2.84 -11.15 -7.33
N ASP A 131 -1.59 -11.21 -6.91
CA ASP A 131 -0.52 -10.30 -7.29
C ASP A 131 0.83 -10.99 -7.02
N HIS A 132 1.89 -10.54 -7.66
CA HIS A 132 3.24 -11.10 -7.51
C HIS A 132 3.29 -12.63 -7.69
N THR A 133 2.55 -13.13 -8.68
CA THR A 133 2.37 -14.57 -8.91
C THR A 133 3.66 -15.29 -9.31
N GLU A 134 4.64 -14.56 -9.86
CA GLU A 134 5.95 -15.11 -10.19
C GLU A 134 6.77 -15.48 -8.96
N GLU A 135 6.55 -14.77 -7.83
CA GLU A 135 7.31 -14.96 -6.59
C GLU A 135 6.50 -15.68 -5.50
N MET A 136 5.21 -15.32 -5.34
CA MET A 136 4.38 -15.81 -4.22
C MET A 136 3.59 -17.09 -4.53
N GLY A 137 3.43 -17.45 -5.82
CA GLY A 137 2.64 -18.60 -6.27
C GLY A 137 1.50 -18.22 -7.21
N LEU A 138 0.99 -19.19 -7.96
CA LEU A 138 0.00 -19.00 -9.01
C LEU A 138 -1.45 -19.03 -8.50
N THR A 139 -1.67 -19.55 -7.30
CA THR A 139 -2.99 -19.69 -6.66
C THR A 139 -3.10 -18.78 -5.43
N LEU A 140 -4.32 -18.47 -5.01
CA LEU A 140 -4.56 -17.72 -3.80
C LEU A 140 -4.09 -18.46 -2.54
N GLU A 141 -4.17 -19.79 -2.55
CA GLU A 141 -3.69 -20.64 -1.47
C GLU A 141 -2.17 -20.54 -1.31
N GLU A 142 -1.42 -20.59 -2.42
CA GLU A 142 0.03 -20.42 -2.41
C GLU A 142 0.43 -19.01 -1.94
N ILE A 143 -0.29 -17.99 -2.38
CA ILE A 143 -0.08 -16.60 -1.92
C ILE A 143 -0.38 -16.50 -0.42
N CYS A 144 -1.43 -17.13 0.08
CA CYS A 144 -1.73 -17.19 1.51
C CYS A 144 -0.58 -17.83 2.30
N ASP A 145 -0.04 -18.95 1.82
CA ASP A 145 1.10 -19.62 2.45
C ASP A 145 2.36 -18.74 2.43
N SER A 146 2.60 -18.05 1.33
CA SER A 146 3.68 -17.08 1.22
C SER A 146 3.55 -15.96 2.26
N LEU A 147 2.40 -15.32 2.35
CA LEU A 147 2.13 -14.23 3.32
C LEU A 147 2.23 -14.74 4.76
N SER A 148 1.81 -15.98 5.01
CA SER A 148 1.86 -16.64 6.32
C SER A 148 3.29 -16.85 6.85
N ARG A 149 4.32 -16.72 6.01
CA ARG A 149 5.72 -16.72 6.45
C ARG A 149 6.08 -15.55 7.38
N THR A 150 5.23 -14.52 7.44
CA THR A 150 5.40 -13.39 8.36
C THR A 150 4.62 -13.52 9.67
N ILE A 151 3.97 -14.64 9.92
CA ILE A 151 3.28 -14.90 11.19
C ILE A 151 4.32 -14.92 12.33
N PRO A 152 4.10 -14.17 13.42
CA PRO A 152 5.03 -14.13 14.55
C PRO A 152 5.06 -15.46 15.30
N GLU A 153 6.26 -15.94 15.65
CA GLU A 153 6.41 -17.11 16.51
C GLU A 153 5.90 -16.80 17.93
N HIS A 154 4.99 -17.62 18.44
CA HIS A 154 4.35 -17.47 19.77
C HIS A 154 3.62 -16.14 19.97
N GLY A 155 3.30 -15.43 18.88
CA GLY A 155 2.62 -14.14 18.91
C GLY A 155 1.16 -14.22 18.45
N ILE A 156 0.65 -13.09 17.98
CA ILE A 156 -0.71 -12.98 17.45
C ILE A 156 -0.71 -12.44 16.02
N LEU A 157 -1.55 -13.01 15.16
CA LEU A 157 -1.85 -12.51 13.82
C LEU A 157 -3.26 -11.95 13.77
N TYR A 158 -3.40 -10.72 13.30
CA TYR A 158 -4.69 -10.13 12.94
C TYR A 158 -4.88 -10.18 11.42
N THR A 159 -6.08 -10.58 10.97
CA THR A 159 -6.45 -10.54 9.55
C THR A 159 -7.90 -10.11 9.39
N ALA A 160 -8.21 -9.45 8.27
CA ALA A 160 -9.60 -9.18 7.86
C ALA A 160 -10.04 -10.12 6.71
N ASP A 161 -9.18 -11.03 6.28
CA ASP A 161 -9.48 -11.97 5.20
C ASP A 161 -10.28 -13.17 5.72
N THR A 162 -11.57 -13.16 5.48
CA THR A 162 -12.48 -14.24 5.90
C THR A 162 -12.30 -15.51 5.07
N GLN A 163 -11.88 -15.40 3.81
CA GLN A 163 -11.75 -16.54 2.91
C GLN A 163 -10.56 -17.43 3.31
N PHE A 164 -9.44 -16.80 3.70
CA PHE A 164 -8.20 -17.52 4.00
C PHE A 164 -7.89 -17.61 5.50
N TRP A 165 -8.79 -17.14 6.36
CA TRP A 165 -8.61 -17.20 7.82
C TRP A 165 -8.27 -18.62 8.31
N GLY A 166 -9.02 -19.64 7.87
CA GLY A 166 -8.78 -21.02 8.29
C GLY A 166 -7.41 -21.57 7.86
N GLN A 167 -6.88 -21.14 6.70
CA GLN A 167 -5.53 -21.52 6.27
C GLN A 167 -4.47 -20.81 7.10
N MET A 168 -4.68 -19.52 7.43
CA MET A 168 -3.79 -18.77 8.31
C MET A 168 -3.74 -19.37 9.72
N VAL A 169 -4.87 -19.87 10.25
CA VAL A 169 -4.92 -20.58 11.54
C VAL A 169 -4.01 -21.82 11.50
N ARG A 170 -4.17 -22.69 10.49
CA ARG A 170 -3.31 -23.89 10.34
C ARG A 170 -1.83 -23.55 10.20
N ASN A 171 -1.50 -22.43 9.56
CA ASN A 171 -0.12 -21.99 9.43
C ASN A 171 0.42 -21.39 10.73
N ALA A 172 -0.41 -20.69 11.50
CA ALA A 172 -0.05 -20.12 12.79
C ALA A 172 0.20 -21.20 13.86
N GLU A 173 -0.59 -22.27 13.87
CA GLU A 173 -0.39 -23.40 14.77
C GLU A 173 1.02 -23.98 14.65
N LYS A 174 1.60 -24.04 13.46
CA LYS A 174 2.96 -24.54 13.22
C LYS A 174 4.06 -23.74 13.92
N VAL A 175 3.76 -22.48 14.27
CA VAL A 175 4.70 -21.57 14.94
C VAL A 175 4.20 -21.14 16.33
N GLY A 176 3.16 -21.78 16.84
CA GLY A 176 2.61 -21.51 18.18
C GLY A 176 1.94 -20.14 18.30
N ALA A 177 1.46 -19.56 17.20
CA ALA A 177 0.77 -18.28 17.16
C ALA A 177 -0.75 -18.45 17.17
N ARG A 178 -1.48 -17.43 17.65
CA ARG A 178 -2.94 -17.34 17.53
C ARG A 178 -3.34 -16.41 16.37
N VAL A 179 -4.52 -16.63 15.80
CA VAL A 179 -5.06 -15.80 14.71
C VAL A 179 -6.42 -15.25 15.10
N GLU A 180 -6.55 -13.94 15.01
CA GLU A 180 -7.80 -13.22 15.28
C GLU A 180 -8.35 -12.60 13.98
N LEU A 181 -9.64 -12.84 13.73
CA LEU A 181 -10.35 -12.25 12.59
C LEU A 181 -10.93 -10.90 12.97
N SER A 182 -10.39 -9.83 12.38
CA SER A 182 -10.89 -8.46 12.58
C SER A 182 -12.02 -8.17 11.62
N ARG A 183 -13.21 -7.91 12.14
CA ARG A 183 -14.38 -7.53 11.35
C ARG A 183 -14.72 -6.05 11.58
N PRO A 184 -15.11 -5.32 10.51
CA PRO A 184 -15.65 -3.98 10.68
C PRO A 184 -16.86 -4.00 11.61
N ALA A 185 -16.94 -3.05 12.52
CA ALA A 185 -18.12 -2.83 13.34
C ALA A 185 -19.09 -1.89 12.60
N ASP A 186 -20.40 -2.06 12.84
CA ASP A 186 -21.46 -1.31 12.16
C ASP A 186 -21.46 0.19 12.52
N ASP A 187 -20.85 0.55 13.63
CA ASP A 187 -20.74 1.93 14.14
C ASP A 187 -19.54 2.71 13.58
N LEU A 188 -18.76 2.11 12.68
CA LEU A 188 -17.63 2.82 12.09
C LEU A 188 -18.12 3.94 11.16
N PRO A 189 -17.44 5.12 11.16
CA PRO A 189 -17.64 6.13 10.14
C PRO A 189 -17.48 5.56 8.73
N ASN A 190 -18.03 6.24 7.73
CA ASN A 190 -17.94 5.80 6.35
C ASN A 190 -16.51 5.86 5.81
N PHE A 191 -15.82 4.73 5.88
CA PHE A 191 -14.49 4.53 5.33
C PHE A 191 -14.55 3.77 3.99
N ASP A 192 -13.64 4.09 3.07
CA ASP A 192 -13.52 3.36 1.80
C ASP A 192 -13.18 1.87 2.00
N PHE A 193 -12.42 1.57 3.08
CA PHE A 193 -11.97 0.23 3.44
C PHE A 193 -12.12 0.03 4.96
N PRO A 194 -13.33 -0.24 5.45
CA PRO A 194 -13.57 -0.41 6.89
C PRO A 194 -12.77 -1.57 7.49
N GLU A 195 -12.38 -2.57 6.68
CA GLU A 195 -11.52 -3.67 7.10
C GLU A 195 -10.15 -3.19 7.57
N ASN A 196 -9.59 -2.15 6.95
CA ASN A 196 -8.31 -1.58 7.36
C ASN A 196 -8.41 -0.91 8.73
N VAL A 197 -9.56 -0.26 9.01
CA VAL A 197 -9.84 0.36 10.31
C VAL A 197 -10.00 -0.70 11.38
N ALA A 198 -10.75 -1.77 11.09
CA ALA A 198 -10.94 -2.89 11.99
C ALA A 198 -9.60 -3.54 12.41
N LEU A 199 -8.70 -3.76 11.45
CA LEU A 199 -7.34 -4.25 11.72
C LEU A 199 -6.56 -3.30 12.62
N ALA A 200 -6.61 -2.01 12.34
CA ALA A 200 -5.89 -1.01 13.13
C ALA A 200 -6.43 -0.92 14.57
N LEU A 201 -7.76 -0.92 14.73
CA LEU A 201 -8.41 -0.94 16.05
C LEU A 201 -8.08 -2.20 16.85
N ALA A 202 -8.07 -3.37 16.19
CA ALA A 202 -7.73 -4.63 16.85
C ALA A 202 -6.29 -4.61 17.41
N VAL A 203 -5.32 -4.14 16.62
CA VAL A 203 -3.92 -3.99 17.09
C VAL A 203 -3.81 -2.94 18.20
N CYS A 204 -4.51 -1.82 18.11
CA CYS A 204 -4.52 -0.81 19.17
C CYS A 204 -5.11 -1.37 20.48
N GLY A 205 -6.21 -2.12 20.39
CA GLY A 205 -6.83 -2.78 21.54
C GLY A 205 -5.94 -3.85 22.19
N GLU A 206 -5.18 -4.63 21.40
CA GLU A 206 -4.18 -5.59 21.93
C GLU A 206 -3.11 -4.89 22.78
N LEU A 207 -2.75 -3.67 22.42
CA LEU A 207 -1.80 -2.86 23.17
C LEU A 207 -2.45 -1.93 24.23
N GLY A 208 -3.71 -2.21 24.57
CA GLY A 208 -4.43 -1.54 25.67
C GLY A 208 -4.87 -0.10 25.36
N VAL A 209 -4.90 0.30 24.09
CA VAL A 209 -5.41 1.63 23.71
C VAL A 209 -6.94 1.60 23.70
N ASP A 210 -7.54 2.60 24.36
CA ASP A 210 -8.98 2.80 24.31
C ASP A 210 -9.49 2.97 22.88
N ARG A 211 -10.67 2.38 22.60
CA ARG A 211 -11.25 2.34 21.25
C ARG A 211 -11.52 3.75 20.67
N GLU A 212 -12.04 4.67 21.50
CA GLU A 212 -12.35 6.04 21.05
C GLU A 212 -11.06 6.82 20.75
N ALA A 213 -10.05 6.70 21.62
CA ALA A 213 -8.74 7.29 21.41
C ALA A 213 -8.05 6.73 20.15
N ALA A 214 -8.10 5.40 19.94
CA ALA A 214 -7.56 4.75 18.76
C ALA A 214 -8.28 5.24 17.48
N LEU A 215 -9.61 5.29 17.50
CA LEU A 215 -10.42 5.74 16.36
C LEU A 215 -10.14 7.22 16.03
N ALA A 216 -10.03 8.09 17.01
CA ALA A 216 -9.67 9.49 16.81
C ALA A 216 -8.29 9.63 16.13
N GLY A 217 -7.30 8.83 16.57
CA GLY A 217 -6.00 8.75 15.92
C GLY A 217 -6.07 8.26 14.48
N ILE A 218 -6.85 7.19 14.24
CA ILE A 218 -7.06 6.61 12.92
C ILE A 218 -7.73 7.61 11.98
N LEU A 219 -8.73 8.37 12.46
CA LEU A 219 -9.41 9.40 11.65
C LEU A 219 -8.48 10.55 11.25
N SER A 220 -7.47 10.83 12.07
CA SER A 220 -6.50 11.92 11.84
C SER A 220 -5.22 11.47 11.11
N TYR A 221 -5.10 10.16 10.75
CA TYR A 221 -3.89 9.69 10.11
C TYR A 221 -3.61 10.40 8.78
N GLN A 222 -2.32 10.57 8.48
CA GLN A 222 -1.92 11.16 7.21
C GLN A 222 -1.80 10.04 6.15
N PRO A 223 -2.65 10.03 5.11
CA PRO A 223 -2.55 9.02 4.05
C PRO A 223 -1.27 9.18 3.25
N ASP A 224 -0.82 8.09 2.62
CA ASP A 224 0.28 8.17 1.65
C ASP A 224 -0.07 9.19 0.57
N PRO A 225 0.81 10.15 0.25
CA PRO A 225 0.56 11.15 -0.80
C PRO A 225 0.20 10.54 -2.16
N TYR A 226 0.61 9.28 -2.39
CA TYR A 226 0.36 8.57 -3.63
C TYR A 226 -0.77 7.52 -3.53
N ALA A 227 -1.45 7.44 -2.38
CA ALA A 227 -2.64 6.60 -2.22
C ALA A 227 -3.79 7.04 -3.14
N LEU A 228 -4.78 6.15 -3.26
CA LEU A 228 -6.04 6.49 -3.95
C LEU A 228 -6.60 7.79 -3.37
N SER A 229 -6.77 8.78 -4.21
CA SER A 229 -7.20 10.11 -3.80
C SER A 229 -7.89 10.84 -4.95
N ALA A 230 -8.72 11.84 -4.63
CA ALA A 230 -9.37 12.66 -5.65
C ALA A 230 -9.12 14.15 -5.41
N PHE A 231 -8.94 14.85 -6.51
CA PHE A 231 -8.68 16.29 -6.56
C PHE A 231 -9.66 16.96 -7.51
N ARG A 232 -10.11 18.15 -7.15
CA ARG A 232 -10.80 19.05 -8.07
C ARG A 232 -9.76 20.01 -8.65
N LEU A 233 -9.61 19.96 -9.96
CA LEU A 233 -8.70 20.85 -10.70
C LEU A 233 -9.28 22.26 -10.80
N PRO A 234 -8.48 23.30 -11.08
CA PRO A 234 -8.94 24.69 -11.15
C PRO A 234 -10.09 24.92 -12.13
N GLN A 235 -10.09 24.21 -13.26
CA GLN A 235 -11.12 24.27 -14.29
C GLN A 235 -12.38 23.43 -13.97
N GLY A 236 -12.43 22.77 -12.79
CA GLY A 236 -13.57 22.04 -12.28
C GLY A 236 -13.52 20.53 -12.50
N ALA A 237 -12.66 20.02 -13.39
CA ALA A 237 -12.50 18.59 -13.63
C ALA A 237 -12.09 17.83 -12.37
N LEU A 238 -12.51 16.57 -12.29
CA LEU A 238 -12.08 15.67 -11.21
C LEU A 238 -10.89 14.83 -11.67
N PHE A 239 -9.86 14.77 -10.84
CA PHE A 239 -8.71 13.91 -11.05
C PHE A 239 -8.64 12.86 -9.96
N ILE A 240 -8.77 11.59 -10.31
CA ILE A 240 -8.68 10.45 -9.40
C ILE A 240 -7.32 9.78 -9.59
N ASN A 241 -6.50 9.80 -8.54
CA ASN A 241 -5.21 9.14 -8.52
C ASN A 241 -5.34 7.68 -8.05
N ALA A 242 -5.22 6.72 -8.94
CA ALA A 242 -5.14 5.29 -8.65
C ALA A 242 -3.83 4.66 -9.16
N MET A 243 -2.79 5.46 -9.42
CA MET A 243 -1.53 5.00 -10.02
C MET A 243 -0.71 4.04 -9.13
N ALA A 244 -1.00 3.96 -7.83
CA ALA A 244 -0.37 3.00 -6.92
C ALA A 244 -0.91 1.57 -7.06
N VAL A 245 -2.04 1.39 -7.76
CA VAL A 245 -2.69 0.09 -7.98
C VAL A 245 -2.38 -0.41 -9.38
N ASN A 246 -1.93 -1.66 -9.49
CA ASN A 246 -1.36 -2.18 -10.73
C ASN A 246 -2.13 -3.37 -11.34
N ASP A 247 -3.05 -3.99 -10.60
CA ASP A 247 -3.86 -5.10 -11.11
C ASP A 247 -5.21 -4.60 -11.65
N PRO A 248 -5.75 -5.22 -12.73
CA PRO A 248 -6.98 -4.76 -13.37
C PRO A 248 -8.18 -4.75 -12.43
N LYS A 249 -8.37 -5.82 -11.64
CA LYS A 249 -9.54 -5.98 -10.76
C LYS A 249 -9.60 -4.89 -9.70
N SER A 250 -8.48 -4.64 -8.99
CA SER A 250 -8.43 -3.58 -7.97
C SER A 250 -8.52 -2.19 -8.61
N THR A 251 -7.97 -2.00 -9.81
CA THR A 251 -8.06 -0.72 -10.54
C THR A 251 -9.52 -0.39 -10.88
N CYS A 252 -10.25 -1.32 -11.49
CA CYS A 252 -11.67 -1.14 -11.81
C CYS A 252 -12.54 -0.98 -10.55
N MET A 253 -12.26 -1.76 -9.51
CA MET A 253 -12.96 -1.64 -8.22
C MET A 253 -12.78 -0.24 -7.60
N ASN A 254 -11.56 0.30 -7.63
CA ASN A 254 -11.29 1.64 -7.13
C ASN A 254 -12.03 2.71 -7.92
N TYR A 255 -12.08 2.58 -9.26
CA TYR A 255 -12.88 3.51 -10.07
C TYR A 255 -14.36 3.47 -9.67
N ARG A 256 -14.97 2.29 -9.59
CA ARG A 256 -16.38 2.13 -9.25
C ARG A 256 -16.71 2.72 -7.88
N ARG A 257 -15.91 2.44 -6.85
CA ARG A 257 -16.07 3.03 -5.51
C ARG A 257 -15.97 4.55 -5.52
N MET A 258 -15.00 5.10 -6.27
CA MET A 258 -14.84 6.56 -6.38
C MET A 258 -15.98 7.17 -7.19
N ALA A 259 -16.46 6.50 -8.24
CA ALA A 259 -17.59 6.96 -9.04
C ALA A 259 -18.87 7.04 -8.22
N GLU A 260 -19.17 6.02 -7.43
CA GLU A 260 -20.30 6.01 -6.49
C GLU A 260 -20.18 7.12 -5.44
N ARG A 261 -19.03 7.22 -4.78
CA ARG A 261 -18.76 8.20 -3.72
C ARG A 261 -18.87 9.64 -4.22
N LEU A 262 -18.36 9.93 -5.41
CA LEU A 262 -18.32 11.26 -6.00
C LEU A 262 -19.51 11.54 -6.90
N LYS A 263 -20.44 10.59 -7.07
CA LYS A 263 -21.64 10.69 -7.91
C LYS A 263 -21.29 11.09 -9.35
N LEU A 264 -20.44 10.29 -10.00
CA LEU A 264 -19.87 10.60 -11.31
C LEU A 264 -20.78 10.23 -12.50
N ASP A 265 -22.05 9.91 -12.26
CA ASP A 265 -22.99 9.58 -13.33
C ASP A 265 -23.09 10.73 -14.34
N GLY A 266 -22.96 10.40 -15.63
CA GLY A 266 -23.00 11.37 -16.72
C GLY A 266 -21.71 12.19 -16.93
N HIS A 267 -20.65 11.94 -16.16
CA HIS A 267 -19.37 12.57 -16.43
C HIS A 267 -18.61 11.84 -17.55
N LYS A 268 -17.91 12.60 -18.39
CA LYS A 268 -16.98 12.09 -19.38
C LYS A 268 -15.78 11.46 -18.68
N LEU A 269 -15.52 10.16 -18.93
CA LEU A 269 -14.37 9.47 -18.39
C LEU A 269 -13.17 9.54 -19.33
N ILE A 270 -12.06 10.07 -18.84
CA ILE A 270 -10.75 9.99 -19.45
C ILE A 270 -9.89 9.02 -18.64
N LEU A 271 -9.41 7.94 -19.26
CA LEU A 271 -8.49 7.02 -18.62
C LEU A 271 -7.05 7.46 -18.91
N LEU A 272 -6.34 7.94 -17.88
CA LEU A 272 -4.91 8.26 -17.99
C LEU A 272 -4.08 7.08 -17.52
N ILE A 273 -3.24 6.54 -18.38
CA ILE A 273 -2.37 5.39 -18.11
C ILE A 273 -0.92 5.85 -18.09
N ASN A 274 -0.26 5.72 -16.93
CA ASN A 274 1.20 5.85 -16.88
C ASN A 274 1.83 4.46 -16.84
N ASN A 275 2.48 4.04 -17.95
CA ASN A 275 3.02 2.70 -18.10
C ASN A 275 4.53 2.62 -17.84
N ARG A 276 5.01 1.42 -17.47
CA ARG A 276 6.45 1.10 -17.31
C ARG A 276 6.96 0.26 -18.48
N ALA A 277 8.18 0.55 -18.93
CA ALA A 277 8.81 -0.16 -20.04
C ALA A 277 9.25 -1.59 -19.66
N ASP A 278 9.61 -1.81 -18.39
CA ASP A 278 10.22 -3.06 -17.90
C ASP A 278 9.24 -4.21 -17.64
N ARG A 279 7.92 -4.00 -17.87
CA ARG A 279 6.88 -5.01 -17.65
C ARG A 279 5.89 -5.05 -18.81
N GLY A 280 6.22 -5.86 -19.82
CA GLY A 280 5.43 -5.96 -21.07
C GLY A 280 3.97 -6.38 -20.87
N TYR A 281 3.68 -7.29 -19.93
CA TYR A 281 2.32 -7.77 -19.62
C TYR A 281 1.38 -6.66 -19.10
N ARG A 282 1.90 -5.57 -18.55
CA ARG A 282 1.08 -4.43 -18.07
C ARG A 282 0.32 -3.72 -19.17
N ALA A 283 0.81 -3.75 -20.39
CA ALA A 283 0.07 -3.20 -21.54
C ALA A 283 -1.27 -3.93 -21.71
N ILE A 284 -1.26 -5.25 -21.56
CA ILE A 284 -2.47 -6.09 -21.64
C ILE A 284 -3.40 -5.78 -20.45
N HIS A 285 -2.86 -5.68 -19.24
CA HIS A 285 -3.65 -5.35 -18.03
C HIS A 285 -4.35 -3.99 -18.15
N MET A 286 -3.64 -2.97 -18.63
CA MET A 286 -4.23 -1.64 -18.80
C MET A 286 -5.27 -1.60 -19.94
N ALA A 287 -5.08 -2.42 -20.96
CA ALA A 287 -6.08 -2.57 -22.02
C ALA A 287 -7.35 -3.33 -21.53
N MET A 288 -7.22 -4.25 -20.57
CA MET A 288 -8.37 -4.87 -19.87
C MET A 288 -9.13 -3.83 -19.03
N VAL A 289 -8.40 -2.99 -18.29
CA VAL A 289 -9.01 -1.89 -17.53
C VAL A 289 -9.77 -0.93 -18.46
N ALA A 290 -9.15 -0.51 -19.56
CA ALA A 290 -9.80 0.34 -20.55
C ALA A 290 -11.07 -0.31 -21.13
N HIS A 291 -11.00 -1.60 -21.46
CA HIS A 291 -12.15 -2.34 -21.98
C HIS A 291 -13.30 -2.42 -20.97
N GLU A 292 -13.00 -2.61 -19.69
CA GLU A 292 -14.02 -2.72 -18.64
C GLU A 292 -14.63 -1.37 -18.27
N LEU A 293 -13.85 -0.31 -18.27
CA LEU A 293 -14.32 1.03 -17.89
C LEU A 293 -14.92 1.83 -19.04
N GLN A 294 -14.72 1.44 -20.30
CA GLN A 294 -15.26 2.08 -21.50
C GLN A 294 -15.07 3.62 -21.51
N PRO A 295 -13.81 4.14 -21.37
CA PRO A 295 -13.58 5.58 -21.36
C PRO A 295 -13.83 6.21 -22.73
N GLU A 296 -14.25 7.48 -22.75
CA GLU A 296 -14.41 8.28 -23.97
C GLU A 296 -13.05 8.61 -24.62
N GLU A 297 -12.00 8.75 -23.79
CA GLU A 297 -10.64 8.98 -24.28
C GLU A 297 -9.62 8.22 -23.43
N VAL A 298 -8.49 7.84 -24.01
CA VAL A 298 -7.35 7.28 -23.30
C VAL A 298 -6.09 8.11 -23.53
N TRP A 299 -5.47 8.56 -22.46
CA TRP A 299 -4.19 9.25 -22.46
C TRP A 299 -3.10 8.34 -21.94
N ILE A 300 -1.97 8.22 -22.64
CA ILE A 300 -0.90 7.29 -22.26
C ILE A 300 0.41 8.05 -22.10
N THR A 301 1.00 7.92 -20.90
CA THR A 301 2.34 8.44 -20.55
C THR A 301 3.29 7.30 -20.16
N GLY A 302 4.55 7.62 -19.89
CA GLY A 302 5.54 6.67 -19.43
C GLY A 302 6.19 5.86 -20.53
N GLY A 303 6.59 4.61 -20.24
CA GLY A 303 7.32 3.74 -21.16
C GLY A 303 6.42 2.82 -21.97
N ALA A 304 6.96 2.26 -23.10
CA ALA A 304 6.27 1.29 -23.96
C ALA A 304 4.86 1.74 -24.42
N ARG A 305 4.64 3.03 -24.59
CA ARG A 305 3.35 3.63 -24.97
C ARG A 305 2.73 3.00 -26.22
N GLY A 306 3.55 2.73 -27.24
CA GLY A 306 3.10 2.10 -28.50
C GLY A 306 2.49 0.70 -28.30
N ALA A 307 2.99 -0.08 -27.33
CA ALA A 307 2.42 -1.37 -26.99
C ALA A 307 1.05 -1.21 -26.33
N VAL A 308 0.92 -0.27 -25.39
CA VAL A 308 -0.36 0.03 -24.71
C VAL A 308 -1.38 0.53 -25.73
N CYS A 309 -1.00 1.46 -26.62
CA CYS A 309 -1.87 1.94 -27.70
C CYS A 309 -2.40 0.80 -28.58
N ARG A 310 -1.53 -0.13 -29.00
CA ARG A 310 -1.95 -1.28 -29.83
C ARG A 310 -2.93 -2.19 -29.10
N GLU A 311 -2.67 -2.50 -27.84
CA GLU A 311 -3.53 -3.39 -27.04
C GLU A 311 -4.90 -2.76 -26.75
N ILE A 312 -4.96 -1.45 -26.52
CA ILE A 312 -6.22 -0.72 -26.33
C ILE A 312 -7.02 -0.68 -27.62
N LYS A 313 -6.40 -0.27 -28.75
CA LYS A 313 -7.07 -0.20 -30.07
C LYS A 313 -7.62 -1.54 -30.53
N LYS A 314 -7.02 -2.67 -30.14
CA LYS A 314 -7.58 -4.00 -30.40
C LYS A 314 -8.91 -4.24 -29.67
N ARG A 315 -9.07 -3.72 -28.46
CA ARG A 315 -10.22 -3.96 -27.60
C ARG A 315 -11.28 -2.86 -27.69
N LEU A 316 -10.84 -1.65 -28.00
CA LEU A 316 -11.67 -0.44 -28.12
C LEU A 316 -11.33 0.31 -29.43
N PRO A 317 -11.70 -0.21 -30.61
CA PRO A 317 -11.26 0.34 -31.90
C PRO A 317 -11.80 1.76 -32.15
N GLY A 318 -12.90 2.16 -31.53
CA GLY A 318 -13.53 3.49 -31.71
C GLY A 318 -13.06 4.56 -30.71
N THR A 319 -12.32 4.18 -29.65
CA THR A 319 -11.93 5.12 -28.60
C THR A 319 -10.67 5.90 -29.01
N PRO A 320 -10.65 7.25 -28.93
CA PRO A 320 -9.47 8.06 -29.15
C PRO A 320 -8.36 7.72 -28.16
N VAL A 321 -7.14 7.46 -28.65
CA VAL A 321 -5.97 7.10 -27.82
C VAL A 321 -4.81 8.02 -28.16
N TYR A 322 -4.34 8.76 -27.15
CA TYR A 322 -3.27 9.74 -27.28
C TYR A 322 -2.00 9.28 -26.55
N SER A 323 -0.87 9.29 -27.26
CA SER A 323 0.44 8.96 -26.70
C SER A 323 1.19 10.26 -26.37
N LEU A 324 1.39 10.52 -25.08
CA LEU A 324 1.97 11.75 -24.54
C LEU A 324 3.41 11.49 -24.09
N GLY A 325 4.35 12.34 -24.46
CA GLY A 325 5.78 12.16 -24.20
C GLY A 325 6.16 12.43 -22.76
N SER A 326 5.47 13.38 -22.12
CA SER A 326 5.76 13.83 -20.76
C SER A 326 4.48 14.20 -20.01
N GLU A 327 4.60 14.43 -18.70
CA GLU A 327 3.51 14.95 -17.85
C GLU A 327 3.06 16.35 -18.27
N LYS A 328 3.93 17.15 -18.90
CA LYS A 328 3.61 18.50 -19.38
C LYS A 328 2.66 18.50 -20.58
N GLU A 329 2.69 17.42 -21.34
CA GLU A 329 1.81 17.23 -22.50
C GLU A 329 0.41 16.74 -22.10
N VAL A 330 0.19 16.36 -20.83
CA VAL A 330 -1.13 15.97 -20.32
C VAL A 330 -2.02 17.20 -20.27
N PRO A 331 -3.08 17.27 -21.11
CA PRO A 331 -3.85 18.50 -21.31
C PRO A 331 -4.92 18.67 -20.23
N LEU A 332 -4.51 18.79 -18.97
CA LEU A 332 -5.41 18.99 -17.84
C LEU A 332 -6.29 20.24 -18.02
N ASP A 333 -5.74 21.28 -18.61
CA ASP A 333 -6.40 22.55 -18.88
C ASP A 333 -7.53 22.50 -19.88
N ARG A 334 -7.60 21.44 -20.69
CA ARG A 334 -8.66 21.20 -21.69
C ARG A 334 -9.86 20.44 -21.15
N THR A 335 -9.87 20.14 -19.86
CA THR A 335 -10.94 19.38 -19.21
C THR A 335 -11.87 20.35 -18.43
N GLY A 336 -13.14 20.00 -18.31
CA GLY A 336 -14.16 20.80 -17.63
C GLY A 336 -14.79 20.08 -16.44
N SER A 337 -15.77 20.72 -15.81
CA SER A 337 -16.46 20.20 -14.62
C SER A 337 -17.27 18.92 -14.89
N ASP A 338 -17.53 18.60 -16.14
CA ASP A 338 -18.21 17.38 -16.61
C ASP A 338 -17.23 16.22 -16.82
N THR A 339 -15.94 16.42 -16.56
CA THR A 339 -14.87 15.46 -16.89
C THR A 339 -14.25 14.85 -15.64
N VAL A 340 -14.05 13.54 -15.70
CA VAL A 340 -13.28 12.77 -14.74
C VAL A 340 -12.04 12.19 -15.41
N ILE A 341 -10.87 12.48 -14.87
CA ILE A 341 -9.60 11.87 -15.26
C ILE A 341 -9.28 10.80 -14.23
N PHE A 342 -9.36 9.53 -14.63
CA PHE A 342 -8.95 8.40 -13.79
C PHE A 342 -7.53 7.98 -14.16
N ALA A 343 -6.58 8.24 -13.26
CA ALA A 343 -5.17 7.98 -13.48
C ALA A 343 -4.76 6.63 -12.89
N ALA A 344 -4.33 5.70 -13.74
CA ALA A 344 -3.98 4.32 -13.41
C ALA A 344 -2.59 3.93 -13.93
N GLY A 345 -2.10 2.75 -13.54
CA GLY A 345 -0.87 2.17 -14.05
C GLY A 345 0.29 2.22 -13.06
N ASN A 346 1.15 3.23 -13.10
CA ASN A 346 2.33 3.29 -12.24
C ASN A 346 2.76 4.73 -11.93
N LEU A 347 3.41 4.94 -10.78
CA LEU A 347 3.94 6.25 -10.37
C LEU A 347 5.35 6.55 -10.89
N ALA A 348 6.04 5.60 -11.53
CA ALA A 348 7.40 5.82 -12.01
C ALA A 348 7.47 6.82 -13.18
N GLY A 349 8.56 7.56 -13.26
CA GLY A 349 8.77 8.56 -14.32
C GLY A 349 7.70 9.67 -14.30
N PRO A 350 7.04 9.96 -15.45
CA PRO A 350 6.07 11.05 -15.56
C PRO A 350 4.91 11.00 -14.56
N GLY A 351 4.54 9.79 -14.07
CA GLY A 351 3.43 9.63 -13.13
C GLY A 351 3.63 10.40 -11.83
N ARG A 352 4.85 10.39 -11.27
CA ARG A 352 5.16 11.13 -10.05
C ARG A 352 5.00 12.63 -10.26
N SER A 353 5.66 13.18 -11.27
CA SER A 353 5.61 14.63 -11.55
C SER A 353 4.20 15.09 -11.87
N LEU A 354 3.40 14.24 -12.54
CA LEU A 354 1.99 14.53 -12.78
C LEU A 354 1.17 14.62 -11.48
N ILE A 355 1.36 13.67 -10.55
CA ILE A 355 0.67 13.74 -9.25
C ILE A 355 1.14 14.95 -8.45
N GLU A 356 2.43 15.26 -8.42
CA GLU A 356 2.95 16.46 -7.75
C GLU A 356 2.34 17.74 -8.34
N ARG A 357 2.18 17.82 -9.67
CA ARG A 357 1.47 18.91 -10.36
C ARG A 357 0.01 18.99 -9.92
N VAL A 358 -0.72 17.87 -9.94
CA VAL A 358 -2.14 17.81 -9.53
C VAL A 358 -2.31 18.20 -8.06
N VAL A 359 -1.42 17.75 -7.17
CA VAL A 359 -1.44 18.14 -5.74
C VAL A 359 -1.18 19.64 -5.55
N GLY A 360 -0.31 20.23 -6.38
CA GLY A 360 0.01 21.67 -6.32
C GLY A 360 -1.09 22.57 -6.88
N GLU A 361 -1.79 22.11 -7.92
CA GLU A 361 -2.81 22.90 -8.64
C GLU A 361 -4.24 22.62 -8.15
N GLY A 362 -4.51 21.40 -7.68
CA GLY A 362 -5.85 20.93 -7.34
C GLY A 362 -6.19 20.99 -5.86
N LYS A 363 -7.48 21.10 -5.57
CA LYS A 363 -8.01 20.96 -4.21
C LYS A 363 -8.35 19.50 -3.94
N ARG A 364 -7.71 18.89 -2.95
CA ARG A 364 -8.03 17.52 -2.52
C ARG A 364 -9.45 17.45 -1.97
N ILE A 365 -10.24 16.50 -2.44
CA ILE A 365 -11.66 16.30 -2.06
C ILE A 365 -11.92 14.94 -1.43
N VAL A 366 -11.01 13.98 -1.66
CA VAL A 366 -11.01 12.66 -1.01
C VAL A 366 -9.59 12.33 -0.61
N PRO A 367 -9.36 11.90 0.64
CA PRO A 367 -8.03 11.58 1.16
C PRO A 367 -7.39 10.38 0.47
#